data_801dd216e786e46310a273967eb0ee83
#
_entry.id   801dd216e786e46310a273967eb0ee83
#
_cell.length_a   1.000
_cell.length_b   1.000
_cell.length_c   1.000
_cell.angle_alpha   90.00
_cell.angle_beta   90.00
_cell.angle_gamma   90.00
#
_symmetry.space_group_name_H-M   'P 1'
#
loop_
_entity.id
_entity.type
_entity.pdbx_description
1 polymer ?
#
loop_
_entity_poly.entity_id
_entity_poly.type
_entity_poly.pdbx_seq_one_letter_code
_entity_poly.pdbx_strand_id
1 'polypeptide(L)'
;MRTSPQLSDDLGGIVDRLDKTDDVLVKQDLDLQFWATVVIGSENIGYRLAYNGLEATYRPMREVIAAVVEPELRNVSGHRQMVSALRAGDAPAAERAATSLLETSSEEWAQLLAALE
;
A
#
# COMPACT_ATOMS: atom_id res chain seq x y z
N MET A 1 -9.31 -1.91 18.90
CA MET A 1 -9.81 -2.20 17.53
C MET A 1 -10.35 -0.96 16.87
N ARG A 2 -9.91 -0.65 15.66
CA ARG A 2 -10.51 0.43 14.89
C ARG A 2 -11.82 -0.04 14.27
N THR A 3 -12.86 0.79 14.32
CA THR A 3 -14.08 0.51 13.57
C THR A 3 -13.83 0.68 12.09
N SER A 4 -14.64 0.06 11.23
CA SER A 4 -14.52 0.21 9.78
C SER A 4 -14.59 1.68 9.32
N PRO A 5 -15.50 2.53 9.86
CA PRO A 5 -15.51 3.95 9.52
C PRO A 5 -14.22 4.68 9.92
N GLN A 6 -13.68 4.42 11.12
CA GLN A 6 -12.42 5.04 11.57
C GLN A 6 -11.26 4.62 10.68
N LEU A 7 -11.17 3.32 10.35
CA LEU A 7 -10.13 2.80 9.48
C LEU A 7 -10.18 3.45 8.10
N SER A 8 -11.36 3.49 7.49
CA SER A 8 -11.53 4.06 6.15
C SER A 8 -11.30 5.57 6.13
N ASP A 9 -11.63 6.29 7.20
CA ASP A 9 -11.36 7.73 7.30
C ASP A 9 -9.85 8.00 7.40
N ASP A 10 -9.13 7.22 8.20
CA ASP A 10 -7.67 7.32 8.32
C ASP A 10 -6.99 7.03 6.98
N LEU A 11 -7.42 5.97 6.31
CA LEU A 11 -6.89 5.59 5.00
C LEU A 11 -7.22 6.65 3.94
N GLY A 12 -8.44 7.18 3.95
CA GLY A 12 -8.84 8.25 3.03
C GLY A 12 -7.97 9.49 3.18
N GLY A 13 -7.62 9.86 4.41
CA GLY A 13 -6.71 10.97 4.68
C GLY A 13 -5.30 10.74 4.12
N ILE A 14 -4.80 9.51 4.23
CA ILE A 14 -3.50 9.14 3.64
C ILE A 14 -3.57 9.25 2.11
N VAL A 15 -4.63 8.74 1.49
CA VAL A 15 -4.79 8.80 0.02
C VAL A 15 -4.91 10.24 -0.46
N ASP A 16 -5.59 11.11 0.28
CA ASP A 16 -5.68 12.54 -0.07
C ASP A 16 -4.28 13.19 -0.09
N ARG A 17 -3.44 12.87 0.86
CA ARG A 17 -2.05 13.36 0.89
C ARG A 17 -1.22 12.76 -0.25
N LEU A 18 -1.41 11.48 -0.53
CA LEU A 18 -0.75 10.78 -1.64
C LEU A 18 -1.08 11.44 -2.99
N ASP A 19 -2.34 11.84 -3.17
CA ASP A 19 -2.81 12.49 -4.39
C ASP A 19 -2.20 13.88 -4.58
N LYS A 20 -1.89 14.58 -3.48
CA LYS A 20 -1.45 15.98 -3.51
C LYS A 20 0.06 16.15 -3.68
N THR A 21 0.87 15.11 -3.56
CA THR A 21 2.32 15.21 -3.68
C THR A 21 2.80 14.57 -4.98
N ASP A 22 3.82 15.17 -5.61
CA ASP A 22 4.51 14.61 -6.77
C ASP A 22 5.86 13.99 -6.40
N ASP A 23 6.30 14.16 -5.16
CA ASP A 23 7.57 13.60 -4.68
C ASP A 23 7.41 12.09 -4.46
N VAL A 24 8.16 11.29 -5.23
CA VAL A 24 8.04 9.82 -5.21
C VAL A 24 8.43 9.22 -3.85
N LEU A 25 9.38 9.81 -3.13
CA LEU A 25 9.77 9.31 -1.81
C LEU A 25 8.72 9.63 -0.76
N VAL A 26 8.07 10.80 -0.86
CA VAL A 26 6.94 11.14 0.00
C VAL A 26 5.76 10.21 -0.30
N LYS A 27 5.49 9.95 -1.57
CA LYS A 27 4.47 8.97 -1.98
C LYS A 27 4.76 7.59 -1.40
N GLN A 28 6.02 7.17 -1.41
CA GLN A 28 6.42 5.88 -0.84
C GLN A 28 6.15 5.83 0.66
N ASP A 29 6.49 6.87 1.41
CA ASP A 29 6.20 6.95 2.84
C ASP A 29 4.70 6.84 3.11
N LEU A 30 3.89 7.55 2.33
CA LEU A 30 2.44 7.53 2.46
C LEU A 30 1.86 6.16 2.10
N ASP A 31 2.38 5.51 1.07
CA ASP A 31 1.96 4.15 0.69
C ASP A 31 2.29 3.14 1.81
N LEU A 32 3.48 3.25 2.40
CA LEU A 32 3.85 2.41 3.54
C LEU A 32 2.93 2.66 4.74
N GLN A 33 2.58 3.92 5.02
CA GLN A 33 1.60 4.25 6.06
C GLN A 33 0.22 3.66 5.75
N PHE A 34 -0.19 3.70 4.49
CA PHE A 34 -1.46 3.13 4.04
C PHE A 34 -1.50 1.62 4.36
N TRP A 35 -0.51 0.87 3.90
CA TRP A 35 -0.48 -0.57 4.14
C TRP A 35 -0.32 -0.92 5.61
N ALA A 36 0.51 -0.19 6.35
CA ALA A 36 0.66 -0.39 7.80
C ALA A 36 -0.67 -0.17 8.52
N THR A 37 -1.43 0.85 8.13
CA THR A 37 -2.74 1.14 8.71
C THR A 37 -3.74 0.02 8.43
N VAL A 38 -3.73 -0.51 7.20
CA VAL A 38 -4.57 -1.67 6.83
C VAL A 38 -4.23 -2.88 7.69
N VAL A 39 -2.94 -3.21 7.81
CA VAL A 39 -2.47 -4.39 8.57
C VAL A 39 -2.80 -4.25 10.05
N ILE A 40 -2.53 -3.08 10.63
CA ILE A 40 -2.84 -2.82 12.05
C ILE A 40 -4.35 -2.84 12.28
N GLY A 41 -5.10 -2.25 11.36
CA GLY A 41 -6.57 -2.22 11.44
C GLY A 41 -7.21 -3.59 11.32
N SER A 42 -6.57 -4.53 10.62
CA SER A 42 -7.04 -5.91 10.51
C SER A 42 -6.86 -6.72 11.79
N GLU A 43 -6.03 -6.24 12.71
CA GLU A 43 -5.68 -6.90 13.98
C GLU A 43 -5.05 -8.30 13.80
N ASN A 44 -4.50 -8.59 12.63
CA ASN A 44 -3.81 -9.84 12.39
C ASN A 44 -2.33 -9.69 12.78
N ILE A 45 -1.96 -10.26 13.94
CA ILE A 45 -0.61 -10.12 14.49
C ILE A 45 0.45 -10.77 13.58
N GLY A 46 0.10 -11.84 12.88
CA GLY A 46 1.00 -12.50 11.93
C GLY A 46 1.36 -11.56 10.77
N TYR A 47 0.38 -10.86 10.23
CA TYR A 47 0.60 -9.87 9.18
C TYR A 47 1.42 -8.68 9.69
N ARG A 48 1.21 -8.24 10.93
CA ARG A 48 1.99 -7.16 11.53
C ARG A 48 3.46 -7.52 11.63
N LEU A 49 3.77 -8.72 12.10
CA LEU A 49 5.16 -9.18 12.23
C LEU A 49 5.82 -9.33 10.86
N ALA A 50 5.11 -9.89 9.89
CA ALA A 50 5.60 -10.01 8.51
C ALA A 50 5.84 -8.65 7.89
N TYR A 51 4.93 -7.71 8.07
CA TYR A 51 5.07 -6.34 7.57
C TYR A 51 6.28 -5.63 8.19
N ASN A 52 6.47 -5.74 9.49
CA ASN A 52 7.60 -5.12 10.18
C ASN A 52 8.93 -5.67 9.67
N GLY A 53 9.03 -6.97 9.44
CA GLY A 53 10.21 -7.59 8.87
C GLY A 53 10.48 -7.12 7.44
N LEU A 54 9.43 -7.03 6.64
CA LEU A 54 9.53 -6.52 5.27
C LEU A 54 9.99 -5.06 5.25
N GLU A 55 9.44 -4.21 6.11
CA GLU A 55 9.84 -2.81 6.21
C GLU A 55 11.31 -2.66 6.57
N ALA A 56 11.82 -3.44 7.54
CA ALA A 56 13.21 -3.41 7.94
C ALA A 56 14.15 -3.79 6.78
N THR A 57 13.75 -4.78 5.97
CA THR A 57 14.49 -5.19 4.78
C THR A 57 14.41 -4.15 3.66
N TYR A 58 13.28 -3.52 3.53
CA TYR A 58 12.93 -2.56 2.48
C TYR A 58 13.70 -1.25 2.62
N ARG A 59 13.89 -0.78 3.87
CA ARG A 59 14.42 0.56 4.15
C ARG A 59 15.77 0.87 3.51
N PRO A 60 16.78 -0.05 3.54
CA PRO A 60 18.07 0.21 2.91
C PRO A 60 18.03 0.33 1.39
N MET A 61 16.99 -0.22 0.75
CA MET A 61 16.81 -0.22 -0.70
C MET A 61 15.73 0.75 -1.16
N ARG A 62 15.38 1.70 -0.32
CA ARG A 62 14.22 2.55 -0.49
C ARG A 62 14.12 3.20 -1.87
N GLU A 63 15.21 3.80 -2.36
CA GLU A 63 15.19 4.50 -3.65
C GLU A 63 14.99 3.55 -4.82
N VAL A 64 15.65 2.39 -4.79
CA VAL A 64 15.50 1.37 -5.84
C VAL A 64 14.06 0.86 -5.86
N ILE A 65 13.52 0.56 -4.69
CA ILE A 65 12.16 0.03 -4.58
C ILE A 65 11.12 1.09 -4.96
N ALA A 66 11.36 2.36 -4.61
CA ALA A 66 10.46 3.45 -5.02
C ALA A 66 10.33 3.53 -6.54
N ALA A 67 11.43 3.34 -7.27
CA ALA A 67 11.38 3.31 -8.73
C ALA A 67 10.59 2.11 -9.25
N VAL A 68 10.70 0.95 -8.62
CA VAL A 68 9.98 -0.27 -8.99
C VAL A 68 8.48 -0.12 -8.74
N VAL A 69 8.09 0.44 -7.59
CA VAL A 69 6.68 0.55 -7.20
C VAL A 69 6.03 1.86 -7.62
N GLU A 70 6.72 2.69 -8.40
CA GLU A 70 6.16 3.98 -8.85
C GLU A 70 4.76 3.84 -9.46
N PRO A 71 4.47 2.85 -10.33
CA PRO A 71 3.11 2.68 -10.85
C PRO A 71 2.06 2.50 -9.76
N GLU A 72 2.37 1.75 -8.69
CA GLU A 72 1.48 1.61 -7.53
C GLU A 72 1.32 2.94 -6.80
N LEU A 73 2.43 3.66 -6.58
CA LEU A 73 2.42 4.94 -5.86
C LEU A 73 1.58 5.99 -6.58
N ARG A 74 1.55 5.95 -7.91
CA ARG A 74 0.76 6.88 -8.74
C ARG A 74 -0.68 6.42 -8.95
N ASN A 75 -1.01 5.19 -8.54
CA ASN A 75 -2.35 4.65 -8.72
C ASN A 75 -3.28 5.07 -7.58
N VAL A 76 -3.61 6.35 -7.52
CA VAL A 76 -4.51 6.91 -6.51
C VAL A 76 -5.89 6.26 -6.60
N SER A 77 -6.39 6.02 -7.81
CA SER A 77 -7.67 5.35 -8.04
C SER A 77 -7.73 3.96 -7.38
N GLY A 78 -6.65 3.17 -7.50
CA GLY A 78 -6.56 1.87 -6.87
C GLY A 78 -6.62 1.94 -5.35
N HIS A 79 -5.92 2.90 -4.75
CA HIS A 79 -5.97 3.13 -3.31
C HIS A 79 -7.40 3.53 -2.87
N ARG A 80 -8.07 4.40 -3.64
CA ARG A 80 -9.45 4.83 -3.32
C ARG A 80 -10.46 3.69 -3.44
N GLN A 81 -10.28 2.79 -4.40
CA GLN A 81 -11.12 1.60 -4.52
C GLN A 81 -11.04 0.73 -3.27
N MET A 82 -9.84 0.57 -2.73
CA MET A 82 -9.62 -0.19 -1.51
C MET A 82 -10.31 0.48 -0.30
N VAL A 83 -10.18 1.81 -0.19
CA VAL A 83 -10.84 2.57 0.88
C VAL A 83 -12.37 2.41 0.78
N SER A 84 -12.93 2.51 -0.42
CA SER A 84 -14.37 2.35 -0.64
C SER A 84 -14.87 0.97 -0.24
N ALA A 85 -14.12 -0.08 -0.59
CA ALA A 85 -14.49 -1.45 -0.24
C ALA A 85 -14.46 -1.67 1.27
N LEU A 86 -13.44 -1.12 1.95
CA LEU A 86 -13.34 -1.22 3.41
C LEU A 86 -14.44 -0.43 4.10
N ARG A 87 -14.80 0.74 3.57
CA ARG A 87 -15.91 1.55 4.10
C ARG A 87 -17.24 0.82 3.98
N ALA A 88 -17.44 0.09 2.88
CA ALA A 88 -18.64 -0.70 2.66
C ALA A 88 -18.67 -1.99 3.48
N GLY A 89 -17.57 -2.36 4.13
CA GLY A 89 -17.46 -3.63 4.84
C GLY A 89 -17.42 -4.84 3.92
N ASP A 90 -17.06 -4.64 2.65
CA ASP A 90 -17.02 -5.67 1.62
C ASP A 90 -15.61 -6.28 1.53
N ALA A 91 -15.36 -7.33 2.34
CA ALA A 91 -14.06 -7.97 2.39
C ALA A 91 -13.62 -8.57 1.03
N PRO A 92 -14.47 -9.26 0.26
CA PRO A 92 -14.07 -9.74 -1.06
C PRO A 92 -13.68 -8.62 -2.01
N ALA A 93 -14.42 -7.49 -2.00
CA ALA A 93 -14.07 -6.34 -2.83
C ALA A 93 -12.75 -5.69 -2.39
N ALA A 94 -12.50 -5.61 -1.09
CA ALA A 94 -11.24 -5.10 -0.56
C ALA A 94 -10.06 -5.97 -0.99
N GLU A 95 -10.21 -7.29 -0.94
CA GLU A 95 -9.18 -8.23 -1.39
C GLU A 95 -8.89 -8.08 -2.88
N ARG A 96 -9.93 -7.98 -3.72
CA ARG A 96 -9.75 -7.74 -5.16
C ARG A 96 -9.05 -6.41 -5.43
N ALA A 97 -9.44 -5.36 -4.73
CA ALA A 97 -8.83 -4.03 -4.89
C ALA A 97 -7.36 -4.05 -4.47
N ALA A 98 -7.03 -4.72 -3.36
CA ALA A 98 -5.65 -4.86 -2.90
C ALA A 98 -4.80 -5.63 -3.91
N THR A 99 -5.30 -6.75 -4.42
CA THR A 99 -4.62 -7.56 -5.44
C THR A 99 -4.36 -6.74 -6.70
N SER A 100 -5.37 -6.05 -7.19
CA SER A 100 -5.26 -5.21 -8.38
C SER A 100 -4.24 -4.08 -8.19
N LEU A 101 -4.24 -3.44 -7.02
CA LEU A 101 -3.29 -2.37 -6.70
C LEU A 101 -1.86 -2.88 -6.69
N LEU A 102 -1.61 -4.02 -6.05
CA LEU A 102 -0.27 -4.61 -5.99
C LEU A 102 0.22 -5.08 -7.35
N GLU A 103 -0.69 -5.50 -8.24
CA GLU A 103 -0.34 -5.93 -9.59
C GLU A 103 0.08 -4.78 -10.52
N THR A 104 -0.19 -3.53 -10.17
CA THR A 104 0.20 -2.39 -11.03
C THR A 104 1.70 -2.28 -11.26
N SER A 105 2.53 -2.82 -10.36
CA SER A 105 3.98 -2.81 -10.48
C SER A 105 4.57 -4.19 -10.76
N SER A 106 3.76 -5.17 -11.16
CA SER A 106 4.22 -6.54 -11.33
C SER A 106 5.29 -6.68 -12.42
N GLU A 107 5.18 -5.93 -13.51
CA GLU A 107 6.17 -5.95 -14.60
C GLU A 107 7.52 -5.39 -14.13
N GLU A 108 7.49 -4.30 -13.37
CA GLU A 108 8.69 -3.65 -12.83
C GLU A 108 9.41 -4.58 -11.84
N TRP A 109 8.66 -5.28 -10.99
CA TRP A 109 9.23 -6.29 -10.10
C TRP A 109 9.87 -7.44 -10.90
N ALA A 110 9.21 -7.91 -11.96
CA ALA A 110 9.74 -8.97 -12.82
C ALA A 110 11.06 -8.52 -13.48
N GLN A 111 11.13 -7.29 -13.96
CA GLN A 111 12.34 -6.73 -14.57
C GLN A 111 13.48 -6.63 -13.56
N LEU A 112 13.19 -6.18 -12.33
CA LEU A 112 14.20 -6.10 -11.28
C LEU A 112 14.75 -7.49 -10.93
N LEU A 113 13.88 -8.48 -10.76
CA LEU A 113 14.27 -9.83 -10.43
C LEU A 113 15.13 -10.45 -11.55
N ALA A 114 14.76 -10.20 -12.80
CA ALA A 114 15.54 -10.67 -13.96
C ALA A 114 16.94 -10.06 -13.98
N ALA A 115 17.07 -8.78 -13.61
CA ALA A 115 18.35 -8.09 -13.57
C ALA A 115 19.29 -8.62 -12.46
N LEU A 116 18.73 -9.26 -11.44
CA LEU A 116 19.51 -9.84 -10.32
C LEU A 116 20.00 -11.27 -10.58
N GLU A 117 19.58 -11.90 -11.68
CA GLU A 117 20.01 -13.26 -12.04
C GLU A 117 21.39 -13.34 -12.69
#